data_31ebafc987df73d0521ac25bc0a75a6e
#
_entry.id   31ebafc987df73d0521ac25bc0a75a6e
#
_cell.length_a   1.000
_cell.length_b   1.000
_cell.length_c   1.000
_cell.angle_alpha   90.00
_cell.angle_beta   90.00
_cell.angle_gamma   90.00
#
_symmetry.space_group_name_H-M   'P 1'
#
loop_
_entity.id
_entity.type
_entity.pdbx_description
1 polymer ?
#
loop_
_entity_poly.entity_id
_entity_poly.type
_entity_poly.pdbx_seq_one_letter_code
_entity_poly.pdbx_strand_id
1 'polypeptide(L)'
;KEIRIDEEYLEGIIAQSGGKLGGEYYIITPETCTNIGDTTIKNSGGKDVTFKMLTFPYKVLEDVSRKLTLQDQPSSSDQVNQLITSTAFYFNEDVIIEIERIKDGLKITKFETKILDKEGNRFPELAGIAMLLVDDDYEEGKPFDMDKTVFAKDIKEDGSIAVPGLGKSVAVIAIDKHGNESKPLKITKEK
;
A
#
# COMPACT_ATOMS: atom_id res chain seq x y z
N LYS A 1 7.53 16.05 17.05
CA LYS A 1 6.66 14.91 17.44
C LYS A 1 6.07 14.38 16.16
N GLU A 2 6.42 13.17 15.74
CA GLU A 2 5.80 12.54 14.60
C GLU A 2 4.30 12.36 14.89
N ILE A 3 3.47 12.80 13.98
CA ILE A 3 2.03 12.57 14.05
C ILE A 3 1.82 11.14 13.57
N ARG A 4 1.34 10.28 14.46
CA ARG A 4 0.95 8.92 14.13
C ARG A 4 -0.56 8.85 14.07
N ILE A 5 -1.07 8.32 12.97
CA ILE A 5 -2.49 8.07 12.79
C ILE A 5 -2.76 6.66 13.29
N ASP A 6 -3.35 6.59 14.47
CA ASP A 6 -3.80 5.38 15.14
C ASP A 6 -5.28 5.52 15.54
N GLU A 7 -5.83 4.55 16.24
CA GLU A 7 -7.24 4.56 16.65
C GLU A 7 -7.53 5.73 17.60
N GLU A 8 -6.61 6.03 18.54
CA GLU A 8 -6.74 7.16 19.46
C GLU A 8 -6.83 8.51 18.72
N TYR A 9 -6.03 8.66 17.65
CA TYR A 9 -6.09 9.84 16.79
C TYR A 9 -7.46 9.99 16.11
N LEU A 10 -8.02 8.89 15.59
CA LEU A 10 -9.34 8.87 14.95
C LEU A 10 -10.47 9.16 15.96
N GLU A 11 -10.40 8.59 17.14
CA GLU A 11 -11.32 8.89 18.25
C GLU A 11 -11.27 10.38 18.62
N GLY A 12 -10.07 10.96 18.64
CA GLY A 12 -9.86 12.39 18.87
C GLY A 12 -10.57 13.27 17.83
N ILE A 13 -10.53 12.89 16.55
CA ILE A 13 -11.26 13.59 15.47
C ILE A 13 -12.76 13.54 15.73
N ILE A 14 -13.29 12.35 16.08
CA ILE A 14 -14.71 12.16 16.37
C ILE A 14 -15.14 13.01 17.58
N ALA A 15 -14.35 12.99 18.65
CA ALA A 15 -14.64 13.77 19.86
C ALA A 15 -14.67 15.27 19.58
N GLN A 16 -13.71 15.80 18.83
CA GLN A 16 -13.64 17.20 18.44
C GLN A 16 -14.82 17.63 17.55
N SER A 17 -15.39 16.71 16.79
CA SER A 17 -16.55 16.99 15.94
C SER A 17 -17.85 17.18 16.73
N GLY A 18 -17.87 16.88 18.03
CA GLY A 18 -19.06 16.95 18.86
C GLY A 18 -20.20 16.03 18.40
N GLY A 19 -19.86 14.87 17.82
CA GLY A 19 -20.84 13.88 17.34
C GLY A 19 -21.50 14.23 16.00
N LYS A 20 -20.99 15.21 15.27
CA LYS A 20 -21.54 15.63 13.97
C LYS A 20 -21.11 14.70 12.84
N LEU A 21 -19.98 13.97 12.98
CA LEU A 21 -19.50 13.05 11.97
C LEU A 21 -20.39 11.81 11.91
N GLY A 22 -20.61 11.32 10.69
CA GLY A 22 -21.29 10.07 10.39
C GLY A 22 -21.06 9.71 8.94
N GLY A 23 -21.02 8.41 8.60
CA GLY A 23 -20.75 7.96 7.24
C GLY A 23 -19.25 7.68 7.00
N GLU A 24 -18.81 7.86 5.76
CA GLU A 24 -17.48 7.45 5.30
C GLU A 24 -16.56 8.64 5.04
N TYR A 25 -15.31 8.56 5.49
CA TYR A 25 -14.26 9.55 5.32
C TYR A 25 -12.98 8.89 4.86
N TYR A 26 -12.21 9.57 4.01
CA TYR A 26 -10.91 9.10 3.53
C TYR A 26 -9.79 9.80 4.28
N ILE A 27 -8.84 9.01 4.80
CA ILE A 27 -7.58 9.49 5.38
C ILE A 27 -6.47 9.14 4.40
N ILE A 28 -5.80 10.17 3.89
CA ILE A 28 -4.66 10.02 2.98
C ILE A 28 -3.39 10.30 3.76
N THR A 29 -2.49 9.33 3.85
CA THR A 29 -1.29 9.43 4.68
C THR A 29 -0.12 8.63 4.12
N PRO A 30 1.15 9.03 4.38
CA PRO A 30 2.28 8.14 4.17
C PRO A 30 2.11 6.85 4.98
N GLU A 31 2.51 5.71 4.41
CA GLU A 31 2.41 4.41 5.06
C GLU A 31 3.15 4.34 6.41
N THR A 32 4.26 5.08 6.55
CA THR A 32 5.03 5.15 7.79
C THR A 32 4.33 5.91 8.93
N CYS A 33 3.27 6.67 8.61
CA CYS A 33 2.54 7.48 9.58
C CYS A 33 1.32 6.76 10.17
N THR A 34 1.02 5.55 9.76
CA THR A 34 -0.10 4.76 10.26
C THR A 34 0.26 3.30 10.41
N ASN A 35 -0.41 2.62 11.34
CA ASN A 35 -0.32 1.17 11.52
C ASN A 35 -1.70 0.50 11.54
N ILE A 36 -2.75 1.26 11.17
CA ILE A 36 -4.12 0.77 11.12
C ILE A 36 -4.64 0.81 9.67
N GLY A 37 -5.56 -0.08 9.38
CA GLY A 37 -6.33 -0.10 8.12
C GLY A 37 -7.66 0.63 8.25
N ASP A 38 -8.60 0.30 7.36
CA ASP A 38 -9.97 0.79 7.42
C ASP A 38 -10.57 0.52 8.80
N THR A 39 -11.10 1.55 9.44
CA THR A 39 -11.57 1.48 10.82
C THR A 39 -12.95 2.13 10.95
N THR A 40 -13.86 1.48 11.67
CA THR A 40 -15.20 2.03 11.96
C THR A 40 -15.34 2.25 13.45
N ILE A 41 -15.66 3.48 13.85
CA ILE A 41 -15.83 3.91 15.25
C ILE A 41 -17.21 4.53 15.40
N LYS A 42 -17.87 4.29 16.53
CA LYS A 42 -19.15 4.93 16.85
C LYS A 42 -18.93 6.32 17.45
N ASN A 43 -19.64 7.31 16.94
CA ASN A 43 -19.63 8.65 17.55
C ASN A 43 -20.51 8.67 18.83
N SER A 44 -20.49 9.79 19.56
CA SER A 44 -21.30 9.97 20.78
C SER A 44 -22.82 9.86 20.59
N GLY A 45 -23.29 9.99 19.36
CA GLY A 45 -24.70 9.79 18.97
C GLY A 45 -25.03 8.37 18.51
N GLY A 46 -24.07 7.43 18.61
CA GLY A 46 -24.23 6.02 18.20
C GLY A 46 -24.18 5.77 16.70
N LYS A 47 -23.84 6.78 15.88
CA LYS A 47 -23.67 6.64 14.43
C LYS A 47 -22.29 6.09 14.10
N ASP A 48 -22.23 5.21 13.11
CA ASP A 48 -20.97 4.70 12.60
C ASP A 48 -20.24 5.77 11.76
N VAL A 49 -18.93 5.91 12.05
CA VAL A 49 -17.97 6.74 11.30
C VAL A 49 -16.92 5.79 10.76
N THR A 50 -16.88 5.62 9.46
CA THR A 50 -15.91 4.74 8.80
C THR A 50 -14.79 5.57 8.19
N PHE A 51 -13.56 5.30 8.62
CA PHE A 51 -12.36 5.88 8.03
C PHE A 51 -11.74 4.88 7.06
N LYS A 52 -11.65 5.27 5.80
CA LYS A 52 -10.95 4.56 4.73
C LYS A 52 -9.52 5.06 4.66
N MET A 53 -8.57 4.14 4.89
CA MET A 53 -7.15 4.48 4.91
C MET A 53 -6.53 4.32 3.53
N LEU A 54 -6.16 5.43 2.90
CA LEU A 54 -5.40 5.44 1.65
C LEU A 54 -3.95 5.79 1.95
N THR A 55 -3.08 4.82 1.82
CA THR A 55 -1.65 4.98 2.11
C THR A 55 -0.84 5.13 0.83
N PHE A 56 0.23 5.88 0.90
CA PHE A 56 1.19 6.00 -0.19
C PHE A 56 2.63 5.88 0.34
N PRO A 57 3.57 5.33 -0.47
CA PRO A 57 4.96 5.22 -0.09
C PRO A 57 5.60 6.57 0.21
N TYR A 58 6.45 6.64 1.21
CA TYR A 58 7.17 7.87 1.57
C TYR A 58 7.98 8.46 0.41
N LYS A 59 8.46 7.61 -0.48
CA LYS A 59 9.16 8.01 -1.71
C LYS A 59 8.36 9.00 -2.56
N VAL A 60 7.04 8.91 -2.57
CA VAL A 60 6.18 9.87 -3.29
C VAL A 60 6.40 11.29 -2.78
N LEU A 61 6.54 11.48 -1.46
CA LEU A 61 6.83 12.79 -0.87
C LEU A 61 8.22 13.31 -1.26
N GLU A 62 9.22 12.43 -1.32
CA GLU A 62 10.56 12.81 -1.77
C GLU A 62 10.55 13.26 -3.23
N ASP A 63 9.86 12.51 -4.10
CA ASP A 63 9.77 12.87 -5.52
C ASP A 63 9.00 14.17 -5.73
N VAL A 64 7.92 14.40 -4.99
CA VAL A 64 7.20 15.68 -4.97
C VAL A 64 8.12 16.80 -4.48
N SER A 65 8.83 16.60 -3.36
CA SER A 65 9.70 17.63 -2.77
C SER A 65 10.87 18.01 -3.68
N ARG A 66 11.42 17.06 -4.44
CA ARG A 66 12.50 17.32 -5.40
C ARG A 66 12.03 18.11 -6.63
N LYS A 67 10.77 17.94 -7.02
CA LYS A 67 10.18 18.62 -8.18
C LYS A 67 9.58 19.98 -7.81
N LEU A 68 9.14 20.14 -6.57
CA LEU A 68 8.68 21.41 -6.03
C LEU A 68 9.88 22.20 -5.52
N THR A 69 10.35 23.18 -6.28
CA THR A 69 11.23 24.20 -5.72
C THR A 69 10.40 25.09 -4.81
N LEU A 70 10.92 25.45 -3.63
CA LEU A 70 10.25 26.31 -2.64
C LEU A 70 9.82 27.68 -3.19
N GLN A 71 10.31 28.03 -4.39
CA GLN A 71 9.98 29.27 -5.09
C GLN A 71 8.69 29.16 -5.93
N ASP A 72 8.23 27.94 -6.20
CA ASP A 72 7.13 27.67 -7.13
C ASP A 72 5.92 27.10 -6.39
N GLN A 73 5.50 27.73 -5.30
CA GLN A 73 4.23 27.36 -4.67
C GLN A 73 3.09 27.57 -5.70
N PRO A 74 2.31 26.51 -6.00
CA PRO A 74 1.22 26.67 -6.94
C PRO A 74 0.20 27.66 -6.39
N SER A 75 -0.10 28.68 -7.20
CA SER A 75 -1.07 29.74 -6.86
C SER A 75 -2.43 29.53 -7.52
N SER A 76 -2.59 28.47 -8.31
CA SER A 76 -3.83 28.13 -9.01
C SER A 76 -4.06 26.63 -9.06
N SER A 77 -5.34 26.22 -9.23
CA SER A 77 -5.72 24.81 -9.42
C SER A 77 -5.06 24.19 -10.65
N ASP A 78 -4.84 24.97 -11.71
CA ASP A 78 -4.20 24.48 -12.93
C ASP A 78 -2.72 24.15 -12.70
N GLN A 79 -2.02 24.93 -11.89
CA GLN A 79 -0.65 24.63 -11.50
C GLN A 79 -0.58 23.38 -10.63
N VAL A 80 -1.53 23.17 -9.71
CA VAL A 80 -1.65 21.95 -8.92
C VAL A 80 -1.89 20.74 -9.82
N ASN A 81 -2.79 20.85 -10.79
CA ASN A 81 -3.08 19.78 -11.73
C ASN A 81 -1.89 19.43 -12.62
N GLN A 82 -1.07 20.41 -13.00
CA GLN A 82 0.19 20.16 -13.73
C GLN A 82 1.22 19.42 -12.88
N LEU A 83 1.28 19.67 -11.58
CA LEU A 83 2.15 18.94 -10.66
C LEU A 83 1.75 17.47 -10.56
N ILE A 84 0.47 17.19 -10.47
CA ILE A 84 -0.07 15.82 -10.41
C ILE A 84 0.30 15.02 -11.66
N THR A 85 0.24 15.64 -12.84
CA THR A 85 0.62 14.98 -14.10
C THR A 85 2.13 14.75 -14.23
N SER A 86 2.95 15.53 -13.54
CA SER A 86 4.42 15.42 -13.56
C SER A 86 4.99 14.47 -12.52
N THR A 87 4.19 14.07 -11.55
CA THR A 87 4.59 13.20 -10.44
C THR A 87 3.70 11.95 -10.46
N ALA A 88 4.30 10.78 -10.57
CA ALA A 88 3.56 9.53 -10.43
C ALA A 88 3.10 9.39 -8.97
N PHE A 89 1.90 9.87 -8.68
CA PHE A 89 1.26 9.68 -7.39
C PHE A 89 0.39 8.42 -7.45
N TYR A 90 0.59 7.51 -6.53
CA TYR A 90 -0.19 6.28 -6.42
C TYR A 90 -0.40 5.91 -4.95
N PHE A 91 -1.44 5.14 -4.72
CA PHE A 91 -1.71 4.53 -3.42
C PHE A 91 -1.28 3.07 -3.43
N ASN A 92 -0.92 2.54 -2.28
CA ASN A 92 -0.57 1.12 -2.13
C ASN A 92 -1.73 0.19 -2.52
N GLU A 93 -2.97 0.69 -2.44
CA GLU A 93 -4.18 0.00 -2.88
C GLU A 93 -4.30 -0.12 -4.40
N ASP A 94 -3.47 0.57 -5.16
CA ASP A 94 -3.47 0.51 -6.62
C ASP A 94 -2.72 -0.71 -7.16
N VAL A 95 -1.94 -1.38 -6.30
CA VAL A 95 -1.29 -2.67 -6.59
C VAL A 95 -1.94 -3.74 -5.72
N ILE A 96 -2.63 -4.69 -6.36
CA ILE A 96 -3.33 -5.77 -5.70
C ILE A 96 -2.60 -7.08 -6.01
N ILE A 97 -2.27 -7.85 -4.96
CA ILE A 97 -1.67 -9.16 -5.09
C ILE A 97 -2.38 -10.15 -4.16
N GLU A 98 -2.64 -11.35 -4.67
CA GLU A 98 -3.08 -12.50 -3.88
C GLU A 98 -2.06 -13.62 -4.06
N ILE A 99 -1.65 -14.23 -2.96
CA ILE A 99 -0.62 -15.26 -2.92
C ILE A 99 -1.10 -16.40 -2.03
N GLU A 100 -0.94 -17.60 -2.52
CA GLU A 100 -1.13 -18.83 -1.75
C GLU A 100 0.22 -19.44 -1.39
N ARG A 101 0.26 -20.12 -0.25
CA ARG A 101 1.42 -20.92 0.13
C ARG A 101 1.32 -22.30 -0.52
N ILE A 102 2.39 -22.72 -1.17
CA ILE A 102 2.54 -24.06 -1.74
C ILE A 102 3.63 -24.83 -1.00
N LYS A 103 3.78 -26.14 -1.31
CA LYS A 103 4.69 -27.04 -0.58
C LYS A 103 6.12 -26.50 -0.49
N ASP A 104 6.65 -25.97 -1.60
CA ASP A 104 8.06 -25.56 -1.72
C ASP A 104 8.22 -24.07 -2.04
N GLY A 105 7.23 -23.23 -1.66
CA GLY A 105 7.28 -21.80 -1.92
C GLY A 105 5.92 -21.11 -1.87
N LEU A 106 5.75 -20.18 -2.79
CA LEU A 106 4.56 -19.35 -2.92
C LEU A 106 3.98 -19.47 -4.33
N LYS A 107 2.70 -19.18 -4.49
CA LYS A 107 2.04 -19.07 -5.78
C LYS A 107 1.20 -17.81 -5.84
N ILE A 108 1.48 -16.94 -6.80
CA ILE A 108 0.65 -15.78 -7.09
C ILE A 108 -0.61 -16.26 -7.78
N THR A 109 -1.76 -16.01 -7.19
CA THR A 109 -3.07 -16.36 -7.75
C THR A 109 -3.74 -15.18 -8.43
N LYS A 110 -3.35 -13.97 -8.07
CA LYS A 110 -3.83 -12.74 -8.68
C LYS A 110 -2.78 -11.64 -8.57
N PHE A 111 -2.65 -10.85 -9.64
CA PHE A 111 -1.93 -9.59 -9.62
C PHE A 111 -2.65 -8.58 -10.50
N GLU A 112 -2.91 -7.40 -9.97
CA GLU A 112 -3.51 -6.29 -10.69
C GLU A 112 -2.76 -5.01 -10.34
N THR A 113 -2.53 -4.16 -11.33
CA THR A 113 -2.10 -2.78 -11.14
C THR A 113 -3.02 -1.86 -11.93
N LYS A 114 -3.35 -0.70 -11.39
CA LYS A 114 -4.14 0.33 -12.09
C LYS A 114 -3.30 1.09 -13.11
N ILE A 115 -1.99 0.95 -13.07
CA ILE A 115 -1.09 1.62 -14.00
C ILE A 115 -1.14 0.94 -15.35
N LEU A 116 -1.13 1.75 -16.39
CA LEU A 116 -1.17 1.32 -17.78
C LEU A 116 0.25 1.27 -18.36
N ASP A 117 0.44 0.48 -19.40
CA ASP A 117 1.66 0.49 -20.21
C ASP A 117 1.77 1.80 -21.02
N LYS A 118 2.84 1.94 -21.80
CA LYS A 118 3.08 3.13 -22.63
C LYS A 118 2.04 3.34 -23.73
N GLU A 119 1.35 2.29 -24.11
CA GLU A 119 0.27 2.28 -25.11
C GLU A 119 -1.11 2.51 -24.47
N GLY A 120 -1.19 2.61 -23.15
CA GLY A 120 -2.44 2.82 -22.41
C GLY A 120 -3.23 1.53 -22.15
N ASN A 121 -2.62 0.36 -22.28
CA ASN A 121 -3.25 -0.92 -21.99
C ASN A 121 -2.93 -1.38 -20.56
N ARG A 122 -3.79 -2.21 -19.98
CA ARG A 122 -3.49 -2.89 -18.73
C ARG A 122 -2.44 -3.97 -18.97
N PHE A 123 -1.52 -4.14 -18.02
CA PHE A 123 -0.59 -5.26 -18.05
C PHE A 123 -1.36 -6.58 -17.96
N PRO A 124 -1.05 -7.55 -18.83
CA PRO A 124 -1.64 -8.87 -18.74
C PRO A 124 -1.10 -9.61 -17.51
N GLU A 125 -2.00 -10.05 -16.62
CA GLU A 125 -1.70 -10.89 -15.45
C GLU A 125 -0.37 -10.53 -14.74
N LEU A 126 0.57 -11.49 -14.67
CA LEU A 126 1.84 -11.35 -13.96
C LEU A 126 2.86 -10.46 -14.68
N ALA A 127 2.60 -10.06 -15.92
CA ALA A 127 3.54 -9.25 -16.72
C ALA A 127 3.80 -7.86 -16.12
N GLY A 128 2.91 -7.37 -15.26
CA GLY A 128 3.08 -6.09 -14.56
C GLY A 128 4.06 -6.16 -13.39
N ILE A 129 4.44 -7.34 -12.90
CA ILE A 129 5.32 -7.51 -11.75
C ILE A 129 6.77 -7.22 -12.16
N ALA A 130 7.49 -6.45 -11.33
CA ALA A 130 8.93 -6.30 -11.42
C ALA A 130 9.65 -7.25 -10.45
N MET A 131 9.20 -7.27 -9.19
CA MET A 131 9.77 -8.13 -8.14
C MET A 131 8.80 -8.29 -6.97
N LEU A 132 9.11 -9.25 -6.11
CA LEU A 132 8.50 -9.40 -4.78
C LEU A 132 9.58 -9.26 -3.72
N LEU A 133 9.27 -8.55 -2.65
CA LEU A 133 10.03 -8.52 -1.42
C LEU A 133 9.37 -9.50 -0.45
N VAL A 134 10.14 -10.34 0.19
CA VAL A 134 9.65 -11.40 1.09
C VAL A 134 10.33 -11.27 2.44
N ASP A 135 9.52 -11.14 3.46
CA ASP A 135 9.87 -11.31 4.86
C ASP A 135 9.46 -12.74 5.22
N ASP A 136 10.41 -13.64 5.39
CA ASP A 136 10.15 -15.08 5.45
C ASP A 136 9.89 -15.62 6.86
N ASP A 137 10.07 -14.77 7.88
CA ASP A 137 9.78 -15.07 9.29
C ASP A 137 8.92 -13.99 9.98
N TYR A 138 8.09 -13.30 9.20
CA TYR A 138 7.28 -12.17 9.62
C TYR A 138 6.59 -12.37 10.98
N GLU A 139 6.76 -11.39 11.87
CA GLU A 139 6.08 -11.34 13.16
C GLU A 139 5.07 -10.17 13.19
N GLU A 140 3.84 -10.48 13.62
CA GLU A 140 2.80 -9.45 13.74
C GLU A 140 3.18 -8.35 14.74
N GLY A 141 3.00 -7.10 14.32
CA GLY A 141 3.38 -5.93 15.12
C GLY A 141 4.83 -5.48 14.97
N LYS A 142 5.65 -6.23 14.24
CA LYS A 142 6.99 -5.78 13.84
C LYS A 142 6.95 -5.12 12.46
N PRO A 143 7.92 -4.23 12.15
CA PRO A 143 8.12 -3.75 10.78
C PRO A 143 8.42 -4.92 9.83
N PHE A 144 8.06 -4.75 8.55
CA PHE A 144 8.48 -5.65 7.49
C PHE A 144 10.01 -5.65 7.38
N ASP A 145 10.63 -6.83 7.45
CA ASP A 145 12.07 -7.03 7.26
C ASP A 145 12.30 -7.87 5.99
N MET A 146 13.01 -7.30 5.03
CA MET A 146 13.21 -7.94 3.74
C MET A 146 14.34 -8.97 3.81
N ASP A 147 14.00 -10.25 3.87
CA ASP A 147 14.97 -11.35 3.82
C ASP A 147 15.34 -11.77 2.40
N LYS A 148 14.35 -11.75 1.50
CA LYS A 148 14.49 -12.25 0.13
C LYS A 148 13.83 -11.34 -0.89
N THR A 149 14.43 -11.33 -2.08
CA THR A 149 13.88 -10.69 -3.26
C THR A 149 13.68 -11.72 -4.35
N VAL A 150 12.49 -11.76 -4.94
CA VAL A 150 12.15 -12.60 -6.09
C VAL A 150 11.89 -11.70 -7.29
N PHE A 151 12.71 -11.80 -8.32
CA PHE A 151 12.52 -11.01 -9.54
C PHE A 151 11.48 -11.67 -10.47
N ALA A 152 10.86 -10.86 -11.33
CA ALA A 152 9.85 -11.33 -12.28
C ALA A 152 10.32 -12.52 -13.13
N LYS A 153 11.61 -12.58 -13.50
CA LYS A 153 12.21 -13.70 -14.25
C LYS A 153 12.22 -15.03 -13.50
N ASP A 154 12.11 -15.00 -12.18
CA ASP A 154 12.14 -16.17 -11.29
C ASP A 154 10.72 -16.65 -10.95
N ILE A 155 9.69 -15.92 -11.41
CA ILE A 155 8.28 -16.30 -11.33
C ILE A 155 7.93 -17.16 -12.53
N LYS A 156 7.42 -18.36 -12.30
CA LYS A 156 6.99 -19.24 -13.40
C LYS A 156 5.70 -18.73 -14.04
N GLU A 157 5.39 -19.22 -15.23
CA GLU A 157 4.18 -18.84 -15.98
C GLU A 157 2.88 -19.12 -15.21
N ASP A 158 2.86 -20.15 -14.37
CA ASP A 158 1.72 -20.50 -13.51
C ASP A 158 1.66 -19.70 -12.21
N GLY A 159 2.53 -18.70 -12.04
CA GLY A 159 2.65 -17.85 -10.84
C GLY A 159 3.43 -18.49 -9.69
N SER A 160 3.94 -19.70 -9.84
CA SER A 160 4.68 -20.37 -8.77
C SER A 160 6.11 -19.85 -8.63
N ILE A 161 6.55 -19.78 -7.38
CA ILE A 161 7.84 -19.22 -6.96
C ILE A 161 8.47 -20.18 -5.97
N ALA A 162 9.71 -20.58 -6.23
CA ALA A 162 10.49 -21.36 -5.28
C ALA A 162 11.10 -20.43 -4.23
N VAL A 163 10.62 -20.50 -3.00
CA VAL A 163 11.16 -19.76 -1.85
C VAL A 163 11.44 -20.75 -0.73
N PRO A 164 12.65 -21.29 -0.65
CA PRO A 164 12.98 -22.25 0.39
C PRO A 164 13.09 -21.57 1.77
N GLY A 165 12.78 -22.31 2.83
CA GLY A 165 12.98 -21.88 4.20
C GLY A 165 11.93 -20.92 4.75
N LEU A 166 10.74 -20.86 4.17
CA LEU A 166 9.65 -20.03 4.67
C LEU A 166 9.23 -20.42 6.10
N GLY A 167 9.21 -19.46 7.01
CA GLY A 167 8.72 -19.57 8.38
C GLY A 167 7.23 -19.90 8.47
N LYS A 168 6.65 -19.80 9.67
CA LYS A 168 5.20 -20.03 9.88
C LYS A 168 4.34 -18.93 9.29
N SER A 169 4.76 -17.71 9.47
CA SER A 169 4.17 -16.50 8.89
C SER A 169 5.15 -15.87 7.92
N VAL A 170 4.66 -15.35 6.84
CA VAL A 170 5.42 -14.70 5.79
C VAL A 170 4.69 -13.42 5.41
N ALA A 171 5.40 -12.36 5.11
CA ALA A 171 4.81 -11.19 4.49
C ALA A 171 5.44 -10.95 3.11
N VAL A 172 4.66 -10.47 2.16
CA VAL A 172 5.12 -10.20 0.80
C VAL A 172 4.65 -8.81 0.36
N ILE A 173 5.56 -8.04 -0.21
CA ILE A 173 5.26 -6.79 -0.91
C ILE A 173 5.56 -7.02 -2.39
N ALA A 174 4.59 -6.75 -3.26
CA ALA A 174 4.79 -6.76 -4.70
C ALA A 174 5.18 -5.37 -5.19
N ILE A 175 6.16 -5.33 -6.10
CA ILE A 175 6.57 -4.11 -6.79
C ILE A 175 6.25 -4.28 -8.26
N ASP A 176 5.49 -3.35 -8.84
CA ASP A 176 5.19 -3.35 -10.25
C ASP A 176 6.33 -2.76 -11.11
N LYS A 177 6.22 -2.83 -12.43
CA LYS A 177 7.23 -2.32 -13.37
C LYS A 177 7.48 -0.80 -13.30
N HIS A 178 6.60 -0.06 -12.65
CA HIS A 178 6.74 1.37 -12.43
C HIS A 178 7.33 1.72 -11.06
N GLY A 179 7.55 0.70 -10.22
CA GLY A 179 8.09 0.83 -8.86
C GLY A 179 7.02 1.13 -7.80
N ASN A 180 5.74 0.87 -8.10
CA ASN A 180 4.67 0.98 -7.13
C ASN A 180 4.61 -0.27 -6.27
N GLU A 181 4.37 -0.10 -5.00
CA GLU A 181 4.38 -1.15 -3.98
C GLU A 181 2.95 -1.50 -3.56
N SER A 182 2.69 -2.79 -3.34
CA SER A 182 1.46 -3.23 -2.68
C SER A 182 1.57 -3.03 -1.16
N LYS A 183 0.43 -3.09 -0.46
CA LYS A 183 0.47 -3.33 0.98
C LYS A 183 1.12 -4.69 1.27
N PRO A 184 1.80 -4.84 2.44
CA PRO A 184 2.30 -6.14 2.86
C PRO A 184 1.16 -7.16 2.97
N LEU A 185 1.24 -8.22 2.17
CA LEU A 185 0.31 -9.35 2.23
C LEU A 185 0.84 -10.39 3.21
N LYS A 186 0.09 -10.66 4.27
CA LYS A 186 0.44 -11.67 5.28
C LYS A 186 -0.07 -13.04 4.86
N ILE A 187 0.81 -14.04 4.91
CA ILE A 187 0.52 -15.42 4.54
C ILE A 187 0.90 -16.33 5.70
N THR A 188 -0.08 -16.98 6.30
CA THR A 188 0.14 -17.94 7.39
C THR A 188 0.03 -19.36 6.88
N LYS A 189 0.82 -20.27 7.45
CA LYS A 189 0.68 -21.70 7.16
C LYS A 189 -0.63 -22.19 7.78
N GLU A 190 -1.57 -22.62 6.94
CA GLU A 190 -2.74 -23.35 7.43
C GLU A 190 -2.30 -24.59 8.20
N LYS A 191 -3.03 -24.90 9.29
CA LYS A 191 -2.74 -26.06 10.19
C LYS A 191 -3.09 -27.38 9.53
#